data_ddbb1e626ff71a0e38fbafb51dd7e85e
#
_entry.id   ddbb1e626ff71a0e38fbafb51dd7e85e
#
_cell.length_a   1.000
_cell.length_b   1.000
_cell.length_c   1.000
_cell.angle_alpha   90.00
_cell.angle_beta   90.00
_cell.angle_gamma   90.00
#
_symmetry.space_group_name_H-M   'P 1'
#
loop_
_entity.id
_entity.type
_entity.pdbx_description
1 polymer ?
#
loop_
_entity_poly.entity_id
_entity_poly.type
_entity_poly.pdbx_seq_one_letter_code
_entity_poly.pdbx_strand_id
1 'polypeptide(L)'
;TNGDTHLGGDDFDNRITQWMIDEFKKAEGVDLSTDKMALQRLKEAAEKAKKELSSATTTNINLPFITATAEGPKHFDMTLTRAKFDELTHDLVERTAIPVQNAMKDAGVTNADLGQVLLVGGSTRIPAVQDKVKQMTGKEPSKSLNPDECVAIGASIQGGKLAGDAGAGEVLLLDVTPLSLSIETMGGIAT
;
A
#
# COMPACT_ATOMS: atom_id res chain seq x y z
N THR A 1 18.81 -5.91 -0.09
CA THR A 1 17.54 -5.13 -0.20
C THR A 1 16.95 -5.29 -1.59
N ASN A 2 15.64 -5.31 -1.66
CA ASN A 2 14.90 -5.36 -2.92
C ASN A 2 13.52 -4.70 -2.71
N GLY A 3 12.90 -4.17 -3.79
CA GLY A 3 11.60 -3.52 -3.70
C GLY A 3 10.96 -3.24 -5.05
N ASP A 4 9.66 -2.99 -5.07
CA ASP A 4 8.92 -2.46 -6.20
C ASP A 4 8.52 -1.01 -5.87
N THR A 5 9.25 -0.03 -6.43
CA THR A 5 9.05 1.39 -6.17
C THR A 5 7.76 1.96 -6.80
N HIS A 6 7.08 1.17 -7.63
CA HIS A 6 5.84 1.53 -8.31
C HIS A 6 4.63 0.78 -7.74
N LEU A 7 4.77 0.13 -6.58
CA LEU A 7 3.68 -0.57 -5.89
C LEU A 7 3.44 0.05 -4.52
N GLY A 8 2.23 0.51 -4.29
CA GLY A 8 1.84 1.15 -3.03
C GLY A 8 0.33 1.15 -2.80
N GLY A 9 -0.11 1.84 -1.76
CA GLY A 9 -1.52 1.91 -1.36
C GLY A 9 -2.44 2.46 -2.45
N ASP A 10 -1.93 3.39 -3.27
CA ASP A 10 -2.69 4.00 -4.35
C ASP A 10 -3.10 3.00 -5.44
N ASP A 11 -2.31 1.94 -5.65
CA ASP A 11 -2.66 0.88 -6.60
C ASP A 11 -3.89 0.11 -6.13
N PHE A 12 -3.96 -0.17 -4.82
CA PHE A 12 -5.14 -0.79 -4.21
C PHE A 12 -6.36 0.12 -4.32
N ASP A 13 -6.21 1.43 -4.07
CA ASP A 13 -7.28 2.41 -4.20
C ASP A 13 -7.78 2.51 -5.64
N ASN A 14 -6.87 2.47 -6.61
CA ASN A 14 -7.22 2.48 -8.02
C ASN A 14 -8.04 1.25 -8.43
N ARG A 15 -7.78 0.06 -7.87
CA ARG A 15 -8.59 -1.15 -8.12
C ARG A 15 -10.02 -0.97 -7.60
N ILE A 16 -10.20 -0.43 -6.41
CA ILE A 16 -11.53 -0.13 -5.87
C ILE A 16 -12.22 0.94 -6.72
N THR A 17 -11.50 2.01 -7.08
CA THR A 17 -12.03 3.10 -7.90
C THR A 17 -12.55 2.57 -9.25
N GLN A 18 -11.75 1.73 -9.92
CA GLN A 18 -12.15 1.15 -11.20
C GLN A 18 -13.39 0.23 -11.04
N TRP A 19 -13.40 -0.59 -10.00
CA TRP A 19 -14.59 -1.41 -9.69
C TRP A 19 -15.84 -0.56 -9.47
N MET A 20 -15.74 0.54 -8.74
CA MET A 20 -16.88 1.46 -8.54
C MET A 20 -17.37 2.06 -9.85
N ILE A 21 -16.46 2.48 -10.74
CA ILE A 21 -16.81 3.02 -12.06
C ILE A 21 -17.54 1.96 -12.90
N ASP A 22 -17.02 0.74 -12.93
CA ASP A 22 -17.57 -0.35 -13.73
C ASP A 22 -18.96 -0.77 -13.21
N GLU A 23 -19.14 -0.89 -11.90
CA GLU A 23 -20.44 -1.25 -11.30
C GLU A 23 -21.47 -0.13 -11.50
N PHE A 24 -21.07 1.12 -11.36
CA PHE A 24 -21.98 2.24 -11.62
C PHE A 24 -22.40 2.31 -13.09
N LYS A 25 -21.47 2.09 -13.99
CA LYS A 25 -21.74 2.05 -15.43
C LYS A 25 -22.70 0.91 -15.79
N LYS A 26 -22.56 -0.25 -15.16
CA LYS A 26 -23.50 -1.38 -15.34
C LYS A 26 -24.91 -1.05 -14.83
N ALA A 27 -25.00 -0.38 -13.67
CA ALA A 27 -26.27 -0.09 -13.02
C ALA A 27 -27.01 1.11 -13.65
N GLU A 28 -26.30 2.18 -13.95
CA GLU A 28 -26.87 3.47 -14.35
C GLU A 28 -26.56 3.87 -15.81
N GLY A 29 -25.73 3.10 -16.51
CA GLY A 29 -25.31 3.41 -17.88
C GLY A 29 -24.36 4.62 -18.02
N VAL A 30 -23.87 5.17 -16.91
CA VAL A 30 -23.06 6.39 -16.87
C VAL A 30 -21.61 6.07 -16.52
N ASP A 31 -20.68 6.61 -17.30
CA ASP A 31 -19.25 6.48 -17.06
C ASP A 31 -18.72 7.65 -16.21
N LEU A 32 -18.41 7.37 -14.94
CA LEU A 32 -17.92 8.37 -14.00
C LEU A 32 -16.45 8.76 -14.22
N SER A 33 -15.69 8.02 -15.05
CA SER A 33 -14.27 8.30 -15.30
C SER A 33 -14.02 9.61 -16.03
N THR A 34 -15.03 10.13 -16.73
CA THR A 34 -14.97 11.39 -17.48
C THR A 34 -15.25 12.63 -16.65
N ASP A 35 -15.85 12.46 -15.47
CA ASP A 35 -16.16 13.54 -14.53
C ASP A 35 -15.06 13.63 -13.46
N LYS A 36 -14.25 14.69 -13.53
CA LYS A 36 -13.12 14.89 -12.61
C LYS A 36 -13.54 15.01 -11.15
N MET A 37 -14.70 15.64 -10.88
CA MET A 37 -15.21 15.78 -9.50
C MET A 37 -15.71 14.45 -8.95
N ALA A 38 -16.45 13.69 -9.76
CA ALA A 38 -16.89 12.35 -9.41
C ALA A 38 -15.68 11.44 -9.16
N LEU A 39 -14.68 11.46 -10.06
CA LEU A 39 -13.49 10.65 -9.96
C LEU A 39 -12.69 10.94 -8.66
N GLN A 40 -12.58 12.20 -8.26
CA GLN A 40 -11.90 12.57 -7.01
C GLN A 40 -12.66 12.00 -5.79
N ARG A 41 -13.98 12.13 -5.77
CA ARG A 41 -14.82 11.59 -4.69
C ARG A 41 -14.75 10.06 -4.63
N LEU A 42 -14.68 9.39 -5.79
CA LEU A 42 -14.50 7.94 -5.85
C LEU A 42 -13.14 7.51 -5.27
N LYS A 43 -12.05 8.24 -5.59
CA LYS A 43 -10.72 7.94 -5.04
C LYS A 43 -10.68 8.09 -3.51
N GLU A 44 -11.25 9.16 -2.97
CA GLU A 44 -11.32 9.37 -1.52
C GLU A 44 -12.15 8.28 -0.83
N ALA A 45 -13.26 7.88 -1.45
CA ALA A 45 -14.09 6.80 -0.95
C ALA A 45 -13.40 5.43 -1.04
N ALA A 46 -12.60 5.20 -2.09
CA ALA A 46 -11.81 3.98 -2.26
C ALA A 46 -10.75 3.84 -1.17
N GLU A 47 -10.00 4.90 -0.88
CA GLU A 47 -9.01 4.93 0.19
C GLU A 47 -9.66 4.66 1.55
N LYS A 48 -10.79 5.31 1.83
CA LYS A 48 -11.56 5.08 3.05
C LYS A 48 -12.01 3.62 3.16
N ALA A 49 -12.60 3.07 2.09
CA ALA A 49 -13.06 1.69 2.05
C ALA A 49 -11.90 0.69 2.26
N LYS A 50 -10.76 0.90 1.61
CA LYS A 50 -9.53 0.11 1.84
C LYS A 50 -9.14 0.09 3.32
N LYS A 51 -9.12 1.25 3.97
CA LYS A 51 -8.76 1.36 5.40
C LYS A 51 -9.77 0.63 6.28
N GLU A 52 -11.06 0.77 6.04
CA GLU A 52 -12.12 0.10 6.79
C GLU A 52 -12.07 -1.43 6.63
N LEU A 53 -11.80 -1.92 5.42
CA LEU A 53 -11.68 -3.35 5.14
C LEU A 53 -10.44 -4.00 5.76
N SER A 54 -9.51 -3.24 6.32
CA SER A 54 -8.41 -3.80 7.12
C SER A 54 -8.90 -4.36 8.46
N SER A 55 -10.02 -3.88 8.98
CA SER A 55 -10.61 -4.34 10.25
C SER A 55 -12.00 -4.96 10.10
N ALA A 56 -12.81 -4.48 9.13
CA ALA A 56 -14.16 -4.98 8.86
C ALA A 56 -14.17 -5.96 7.68
N THR A 57 -15.18 -6.84 7.64
CA THR A 57 -15.40 -7.76 6.50
C THR A 57 -16.20 -7.15 5.36
N THR A 58 -16.89 -6.04 5.64
CA THR A 58 -17.70 -5.30 4.67
C THR A 58 -17.64 -3.81 4.98
N THR A 59 -17.79 -2.98 3.95
CA THR A 59 -17.98 -1.52 4.09
C THR A 59 -19.03 -1.05 3.11
N ASN A 60 -19.82 -0.05 3.49
CA ASN A 60 -20.79 0.61 2.60
C ASN A 60 -20.14 1.90 2.07
N ILE A 61 -20.16 2.04 0.74
CA ILE A 61 -19.70 3.23 0.04
C ILE A 61 -20.93 4.00 -0.44
N ASN A 62 -21.22 5.13 0.21
CA ASN A 62 -22.36 5.97 -0.12
C ASN A 62 -21.86 7.36 -0.53
N LEU A 63 -22.09 7.72 -1.79
CA LEU A 63 -21.73 9.01 -2.38
C LEU A 63 -22.96 9.65 -3.00
N PRO A 64 -23.74 10.42 -2.21
CA PRO A 64 -24.91 11.11 -2.72
C PRO A 64 -24.53 12.15 -3.77
N PHE A 65 -25.39 12.32 -4.77
CA PHE A 65 -25.20 13.30 -5.86
C PHE A 65 -23.84 13.15 -6.55
N ILE A 66 -23.48 11.90 -6.91
CA ILE A 66 -22.19 11.63 -7.55
C ILE A 66 -22.11 12.23 -8.96
N THR A 67 -23.22 12.26 -9.66
CA THR A 67 -23.39 12.89 -10.97
C THR A 67 -24.83 13.28 -11.21
N ALA A 68 -25.09 14.05 -12.27
CA ALA A 68 -26.42 14.41 -12.74
C ALA A 68 -26.59 13.99 -14.20
N THR A 69 -27.76 13.42 -14.51
CA THR A 69 -28.16 13.04 -15.86
C THR A 69 -29.42 13.80 -16.27
N ALA A 70 -29.89 13.59 -17.52
CA ALA A 70 -31.16 14.15 -17.98
C ALA A 70 -32.37 13.66 -17.14
N GLU A 71 -32.24 12.52 -16.49
CA GLU A 71 -33.25 11.94 -15.60
C GLU A 71 -33.19 12.50 -14.16
N GLY A 72 -32.16 13.28 -13.83
CA GLY A 72 -31.94 13.86 -12.51
C GLY A 72 -30.61 13.44 -11.86
N PRO A 73 -30.48 13.76 -10.56
CA PRO A 73 -29.27 13.41 -9.81
C PRO A 73 -29.19 11.89 -9.60
N LYS A 74 -27.98 11.36 -9.70
CA LYS A 74 -27.68 9.96 -9.42
C LYS A 74 -26.79 9.84 -8.18
N HIS A 75 -26.96 8.75 -7.45
CA HIS A 75 -26.26 8.47 -6.20
C HIS A 75 -25.49 7.16 -6.35
N PHE A 76 -24.31 7.09 -5.76
CA PHE A 76 -23.58 5.83 -5.63
C PHE A 76 -23.83 5.27 -4.23
N ASP A 77 -24.36 4.06 -4.14
CA ASP A 77 -24.56 3.36 -2.87
C ASP A 77 -24.33 1.87 -3.09
N MET A 78 -23.19 1.36 -2.66
CA MET A 78 -22.81 -0.04 -2.84
C MET A 78 -22.03 -0.55 -1.64
N THR A 79 -22.18 -1.84 -1.36
CA THR A 79 -21.38 -2.54 -0.34
C THR A 79 -20.19 -3.23 -0.99
N LEU A 80 -19.00 -2.96 -0.50
CA LEU A 80 -17.77 -3.67 -0.85
C LEU A 80 -17.43 -4.65 0.26
N THR A 81 -17.22 -5.92 -0.08
CA THR A 81 -16.74 -6.94 0.86
C THR A 81 -15.23 -7.08 0.81
N ARG A 82 -14.62 -7.52 1.92
CA ARG A 82 -13.19 -7.85 1.94
C ARG A 82 -12.85 -8.91 0.90
N ALA A 83 -13.67 -9.95 0.74
CA ALA A 83 -13.46 -10.98 -0.26
C ALA A 83 -13.40 -10.41 -1.69
N LYS A 84 -14.28 -9.43 -2.01
CA LYS A 84 -14.23 -8.75 -3.30
C LYS A 84 -13.00 -7.85 -3.44
N PHE A 85 -12.62 -7.16 -2.39
CA PHE A 85 -11.38 -6.38 -2.36
C PHE A 85 -10.15 -7.26 -2.58
N ASP A 86 -10.07 -8.40 -1.90
CA ASP A 86 -8.97 -9.35 -2.07
C ASP A 86 -8.92 -9.91 -3.51
N GLU A 87 -10.08 -10.21 -4.11
CA GLU A 87 -10.17 -10.60 -5.53
C GLU A 87 -9.60 -9.52 -6.46
N LEU A 88 -10.02 -8.26 -6.26
CA LEU A 88 -9.61 -7.12 -7.08
C LEU A 88 -8.10 -6.80 -6.99
N THR A 89 -7.47 -7.15 -5.87
CA THR A 89 -6.09 -6.76 -5.55
C THR A 89 -5.13 -7.95 -5.45
N HIS A 90 -5.59 -9.15 -5.77
CA HIS A 90 -4.81 -10.38 -5.65
C HIS A 90 -3.45 -10.29 -6.36
N ASP A 91 -3.42 -9.79 -7.59
CA ASP A 91 -2.20 -9.63 -8.37
C ASP A 91 -1.21 -8.64 -7.73
N LEU A 92 -1.71 -7.59 -7.07
CA LEU A 92 -0.86 -6.62 -6.36
C LEU A 92 -0.19 -7.28 -5.14
N VAL A 93 -0.94 -8.10 -4.40
CA VAL A 93 -0.41 -8.87 -3.27
C VAL A 93 0.64 -9.88 -3.75
N GLU A 94 0.38 -10.60 -4.85
CA GLU A 94 1.34 -11.55 -5.43
C GLU A 94 2.65 -10.87 -5.88
N ARG A 95 2.58 -9.66 -6.42
CA ARG A 95 3.78 -8.89 -6.81
C ARG A 95 4.71 -8.61 -5.63
N THR A 96 4.20 -8.48 -4.40
CA THR A 96 5.03 -8.26 -3.21
C THR A 96 5.96 -9.45 -2.90
N ALA A 97 5.62 -10.64 -3.37
CA ALA A 97 6.42 -11.84 -3.16
C ALA A 97 7.80 -11.78 -3.82
N ILE A 98 7.87 -11.18 -4.99
CA ILE A 98 9.10 -11.14 -5.80
C ILE A 98 10.24 -10.41 -5.07
N PRO A 99 10.05 -9.16 -4.59
CA PRO A 99 11.09 -8.46 -3.84
C PRO A 99 11.53 -9.20 -2.57
N VAL A 100 10.61 -9.81 -1.85
CA VAL A 100 10.93 -10.58 -0.63
C VAL A 100 11.83 -11.76 -0.97
N GLN A 101 11.45 -12.56 -1.98
CA GLN A 101 12.25 -13.70 -2.43
C GLN A 101 13.65 -13.29 -2.91
N ASN A 102 13.73 -12.20 -3.68
CA ASN A 102 15.00 -11.68 -4.16
C ASN A 102 15.89 -11.22 -3.01
N ALA A 103 15.33 -10.46 -2.04
CA ALA A 103 16.07 -9.99 -0.89
C ALA A 103 16.61 -11.14 -0.02
N MET A 104 15.82 -12.18 0.19
CA MET A 104 16.25 -13.38 0.92
C MET A 104 17.35 -14.13 0.16
N LYS A 105 17.17 -14.31 -1.15
CA LYS A 105 18.17 -14.94 -2.02
C LYS A 105 19.51 -14.18 -2.01
N ASP A 106 19.46 -12.87 -2.18
CA ASP A 106 20.65 -12.01 -2.19
C ASP A 106 21.38 -12.03 -0.85
N ALA A 107 20.65 -12.13 0.26
CA ALA A 107 21.20 -12.27 1.60
C ALA A 107 21.70 -13.69 1.92
N GLY A 108 21.36 -14.69 1.11
CA GLY A 108 21.68 -16.08 1.36
C GLY A 108 20.98 -16.69 2.58
N VAL A 109 19.81 -16.13 2.97
CA VAL A 109 19.05 -16.56 4.15
C VAL A 109 17.81 -17.36 3.76
N THR A 110 17.46 -18.31 4.62
CA THR A 110 16.25 -19.13 4.52
C THR A 110 15.20 -18.67 5.54
N ASN A 111 13.99 -19.20 5.47
CA ASN A 111 12.95 -18.93 6.46
C ASN A 111 13.37 -19.29 7.90
N ALA A 112 14.22 -20.29 8.07
CA ALA A 112 14.72 -20.73 9.37
C ALA A 112 15.66 -19.69 10.00
N ASP A 113 16.41 -18.98 9.19
CA ASP A 113 17.40 -17.98 9.61
C ASP A 113 16.76 -16.66 10.03
N LEU A 114 15.48 -16.41 9.67
CA LEU A 114 14.78 -15.18 10.05
C LEU A 114 14.53 -15.17 11.56
N GLY A 115 15.08 -14.18 12.28
CA GLY A 115 14.78 -13.97 13.70
C GLY A 115 13.36 -13.43 13.90
N GLN A 116 13.05 -12.34 13.23
CA GLN A 116 11.74 -11.68 13.26
C GLN A 116 11.34 -11.17 11.88
N VAL A 117 10.03 -11.04 11.65
CA VAL A 117 9.45 -10.41 10.48
C VAL A 117 8.69 -9.17 10.95
N LEU A 118 9.12 -8.01 10.49
CA LEU A 118 8.52 -6.72 10.84
C LEU A 118 7.76 -6.18 9.63
N LEU A 119 6.55 -5.68 9.88
CA LEU A 119 5.74 -5.00 8.87
C LEU A 119 5.77 -3.50 9.13
N VAL A 120 6.15 -2.74 8.11
CA VAL A 120 6.27 -1.28 8.17
C VAL A 120 5.49 -0.65 7.01
N GLY A 121 4.84 0.49 7.28
CA GLY A 121 4.00 1.21 6.32
C GLY A 121 2.54 0.80 6.35
N GLY A 122 1.65 1.75 6.05
CA GLY A 122 0.19 1.59 6.18
C GLY A 122 -0.40 0.45 5.35
N SER A 123 0.14 0.17 4.17
CA SER A 123 -0.32 -0.93 3.31
C SER A 123 -0.14 -2.32 3.93
N THR A 124 0.74 -2.48 4.91
CA THR A 124 0.90 -3.74 5.65
C THR A 124 -0.24 -4.04 6.62
N ARG A 125 -1.18 -3.10 6.78
CA ARG A 125 -2.43 -3.35 7.53
C ARG A 125 -3.43 -4.19 6.75
N ILE A 126 -3.28 -4.29 5.44
CA ILE A 126 -4.15 -5.11 4.59
C ILE A 126 -3.98 -6.59 4.97
N PRO A 127 -5.07 -7.30 5.37
CA PRO A 127 -4.97 -8.67 5.84
C PRO A 127 -4.31 -9.62 4.82
N ALA A 128 -4.66 -9.52 3.53
CA ALA A 128 -4.08 -10.33 2.48
C ALA A 128 -2.55 -10.15 2.34
N VAL A 129 -2.02 -8.95 2.61
CA VAL A 129 -0.57 -8.69 2.65
C VAL A 129 0.07 -9.40 3.84
N GLN A 130 -0.55 -9.33 5.03
CA GLN A 130 -0.05 -10.02 6.22
C GLN A 130 -0.03 -11.54 6.03
N ASP A 131 -1.11 -12.10 5.48
CA ASP A 131 -1.24 -13.53 5.19
C ASP A 131 -0.20 -13.97 4.16
N LYS A 132 0.05 -13.17 3.13
CA LYS A 132 1.08 -13.44 2.13
C LYS A 132 2.47 -13.49 2.75
N VAL A 133 2.83 -12.53 3.58
CA VAL A 133 4.12 -12.49 4.29
C VAL A 133 4.26 -13.72 5.20
N LYS A 134 3.22 -14.06 5.96
CA LYS A 134 3.20 -15.25 6.81
C LYS A 134 3.38 -16.54 5.99
N GLN A 135 2.68 -16.66 4.87
CA GLN A 135 2.80 -17.80 3.95
C GLN A 135 4.24 -17.95 3.43
N MET A 136 4.88 -16.84 3.04
CA MET A 136 6.22 -16.85 2.47
C MET A 136 7.31 -17.14 3.48
N THR A 137 7.21 -16.56 4.68
CA THR A 137 8.25 -16.63 5.71
C THR A 137 8.04 -17.80 6.69
N GLY A 138 6.84 -18.35 6.74
CA GLY A 138 6.44 -19.34 7.74
C GLY A 138 6.37 -18.78 9.17
N LYS A 139 6.51 -17.46 9.36
CA LYS A 139 6.52 -16.79 10.65
C LYS A 139 5.38 -15.79 10.76
N GLU A 140 4.81 -15.68 11.96
CA GLU A 140 3.84 -14.62 12.26
C GLU A 140 4.57 -13.26 12.28
N PRO A 141 4.13 -12.28 11.50
CA PRO A 141 4.71 -10.94 11.56
C PRO A 141 4.54 -10.33 12.95
N SER A 142 5.58 -9.65 13.43
CA SER A 142 5.54 -8.96 14.72
C SER A 142 4.55 -7.81 14.68
N LYS A 143 3.69 -7.73 15.70
CA LYS A 143 2.72 -6.65 15.91
C LYS A 143 3.16 -5.68 17.03
N SER A 144 4.44 -5.76 17.45
CA SER A 144 4.97 -4.95 18.54
C SER A 144 5.17 -3.47 18.19
N LEU A 145 5.26 -3.17 16.88
CA LEU A 145 5.44 -1.82 16.38
C LEU A 145 4.20 -1.36 15.61
N ASN A 146 3.86 -0.08 15.76
CA ASN A 146 2.87 0.54 14.89
C ASN A 146 3.49 0.77 13.49
N PRO A 147 2.97 0.14 12.43
CA PRO A 147 3.56 0.24 11.10
C PRO A 147 3.57 1.66 10.52
N ASP A 148 2.68 2.55 10.98
CA ASP A 148 2.62 3.94 10.52
C ASP A 148 3.67 4.82 11.22
N GLU A 149 4.13 4.44 12.41
CA GLU A 149 5.03 5.24 13.26
C GLU A 149 6.49 4.78 13.20
N CYS A 150 6.75 3.57 12.73
CA CYS A 150 8.10 2.97 12.73
C CYS A 150 9.17 3.88 12.14
N VAL A 151 8.88 4.56 11.02
CA VAL A 151 9.85 5.45 10.36
C VAL A 151 10.13 6.69 11.21
N ALA A 152 9.10 7.29 11.78
CA ALA A 152 9.26 8.46 12.66
C ALA A 152 10.03 8.12 13.94
N ILE A 153 9.74 6.98 14.55
CA ILE A 153 10.48 6.49 15.72
C ILE A 153 11.94 6.24 15.38
N GLY A 154 12.22 5.55 14.27
CA GLY A 154 13.58 5.31 13.80
C GLY A 154 14.35 6.61 13.51
N ALA A 155 13.70 7.57 12.86
CA ALA A 155 14.28 8.89 12.61
C ALA A 155 14.61 9.65 13.90
N SER A 156 13.74 9.55 14.92
CA SER A 156 13.99 10.21 16.21
C SER A 156 15.17 9.58 16.96
N ILE A 157 15.30 8.25 16.93
CA ILE A 157 16.47 7.54 17.51
C ILE A 157 17.75 7.96 16.81
N GLN A 158 17.75 8.00 15.49
CA GLN A 158 18.93 8.43 14.71
C GLN A 158 19.26 9.90 14.97
N GLY A 159 18.26 10.76 15.08
CA GLY A 159 18.43 12.18 15.45
C GLY A 159 19.04 12.35 16.83
N GLY A 160 18.57 11.61 17.84
CA GLY A 160 19.14 11.58 19.18
C GLY A 160 20.60 11.14 19.19
N LYS A 161 20.94 10.12 18.39
CA LYS A 161 22.35 9.68 18.23
C LYS A 161 23.24 10.78 17.66
N LEU A 162 22.78 11.46 16.60
CA LEU A 162 23.51 12.58 15.99
C LEU A 162 23.66 13.76 16.93
N ALA A 163 22.71 13.98 17.82
CA ALA A 163 22.76 15.01 18.87
C ALA A 163 23.65 14.62 20.08
N GLY A 164 24.13 13.39 20.15
CA GLY A 164 24.93 12.90 21.26
C GLY A 164 24.12 12.51 22.50
N ASP A 165 22.83 12.19 22.32
CA ASP A 165 21.95 11.75 23.40
C ASP A 165 22.35 10.35 23.86
N ALA A 166 22.71 10.21 25.16
CA ALA A 166 23.12 8.96 25.76
C ALA A 166 22.03 7.87 25.76
N GLY A 167 20.76 8.25 25.64
CA GLY A 167 19.62 7.34 25.55
C GLY A 167 19.43 6.68 24.16
N ALA A 168 20.07 7.20 23.11
CA ALA A 168 19.87 6.73 21.74
C ALA A 168 20.62 5.43 21.40
N GLY A 169 21.50 4.93 22.28
CA GLY A 169 22.26 3.69 22.11
C GLY A 169 23.28 3.73 20.97
N GLU A 170 24.05 2.65 20.82
CA GLU A 170 24.99 2.46 19.71
C GLU A 170 24.30 1.75 18.53
N VAL A 171 23.45 2.46 17.78
CA VAL A 171 22.84 1.94 16.56
C VAL A 171 23.73 2.29 15.37
N LEU A 172 24.23 1.28 14.65
CA LEU A 172 24.90 1.47 13.37
C LEU A 172 23.85 1.42 12.26
N LEU A 173 23.65 2.54 11.57
CA LEU A 173 22.84 2.60 10.36
C LEU A 173 23.76 2.62 9.13
N LEU A 174 23.65 1.58 8.32
CA LEU A 174 24.26 1.52 6.99
C LEU A 174 23.16 1.54 5.96
N ASP A 175 23.08 2.63 5.23
CA ASP A 175 22.06 2.78 4.18
C ASP A 175 22.55 2.17 2.87
N VAL A 176 21.63 1.79 2.01
CA VAL A 176 21.87 1.24 0.68
C VAL A 176 20.97 1.91 -0.34
N THR A 177 21.51 2.21 -1.53
CA THR A 177 20.71 2.63 -2.67
C THR A 177 20.56 1.45 -3.65
N PRO A 178 19.33 1.06 -4.02
CA PRO A 178 19.13 -0.04 -4.97
C PRO A 178 19.44 0.38 -6.42
N LEU A 179 19.56 1.67 -6.69
CA LEU A 179 19.83 2.24 -8.01
C LEU A 179 21.17 2.95 -8.01
N SER A 180 21.87 2.89 -9.15
CA SER A 180 23.08 3.67 -9.35
C SER A 180 22.75 5.16 -9.29
N LEU A 181 23.53 5.92 -8.54
CA LEU A 181 23.46 7.37 -8.53
C LEU A 181 24.35 7.90 -9.66
N SER A 182 23.80 8.82 -10.45
CA SER A 182 24.54 9.47 -11.54
C SER A 182 24.13 10.94 -11.64
N ILE A 183 25.00 11.71 -12.27
CA ILE A 183 24.73 13.13 -12.59
C ILE A 183 24.58 13.23 -14.10
N GLU A 184 23.48 13.81 -14.57
CA GLU A 184 23.33 14.14 -15.98
C GLU A 184 24.26 15.30 -16.33
N THR A 185 25.12 15.07 -17.33
CA THR A 185 26.04 16.05 -17.87
C THR A 185 25.55 16.58 -19.21
N MET A 186 26.24 17.59 -19.78
CA MET A 186 25.90 18.15 -21.08
C MET A 186 25.86 17.06 -22.16
N GLY A 187 24.75 17.05 -22.92
CA GLY A 187 24.49 16.03 -23.96
C GLY A 187 23.63 14.85 -23.50
N GLY A 188 23.05 14.90 -22.27
CA GLY A 188 22.14 13.86 -21.77
C GLY A 188 22.87 12.58 -21.33
N ILE A 189 24.18 12.65 -21.07
CA ILE A 189 24.97 11.50 -20.62
C ILE A 189 24.95 11.46 -19.09
N ALA A 190 24.53 10.33 -18.55
CA ALA A 190 24.63 10.04 -17.12
C ALA A 190 26.03 9.50 -16.79
N THR A 191 26.74 10.15 -15.87
CA THR A 191 28.09 9.79 -15.39
C THR A 191 28.04 9.42 -13.92
#